data_2e4f5cca58573c98ec6a237a354da77e
#
_entry.id   2e4f5cca58573c98ec6a237a354da77e
#
_cell.length_a   1.000
_cell.length_b   1.000
_cell.length_c   1.000
_cell.angle_alpha   90.00
_cell.angle_beta   90.00
_cell.angle_gamma   90.00
#
_symmetry.space_group_name_H-M   'P 1'
#
loop_
_entity.id
_entity.type
_entity.pdbx_description
1 polymer ?
#
loop_
_entity_poly.entity_id
_entity_poly.type
_entity_poly.pdbx_seq_one_letter_code
_entity_poly.pdbx_strand_id
1 'polypeptide(L)'
;SRRQRQMCIRDSMYISMGHMIGLPNFSFLDMHMHPLIYAGTLLALTIAFVVYGFDIIKSGFKNLIHKAPNMDTLVAMGVITSILYSIYGMYMIAKGHHEYVENLYFESDAIVIFFIKLGRYIDGISKDKTKEAIQKLVQITPKEAVIKVNGEEKKVTIDEIKKGDIVVSKPGEKIAVDGEIITGKAHLDESFITGESKPASKTEGSKVIAGSINYDGYIEYEAEKIGKESTISEIVRLVIEATNTKAPIAKVADTVSGYFVPAVILIAIITFIAYLILGNAVATAINAFVTILVVACPCSLGLATPLAIVVSEGVCANNGILVKKSEILENAEKTTTVVFDKTGTLTYGKLKIAQIINYLSLIHISEPTRLRCIS
;
A
#
# COMPACT_ATOMS: atom_id res chain seq x y z
N SER A 1 -11.02 -4.20 -18.75
CA SER A 1 -10.32 -5.33 -18.12
C SER A 1 -8.82 -5.02 -18.00
N ARG A 2 -8.10 -5.60 -17.00
CA ARG A 2 -6.64 -5.35 -16.79
C ARG A 2 -5.80 -5.68 -18.04
N ARG A 3 -6.11 -6.75 -18.75
CA ARG A 3 -5.40 -7.15 -19.98
C ARG A 3 -5.55 -6.15 -21.13
N GLN A 4 -6.73 -5.60 -21.34
CA GLN A 4 -6.93 -4.59 -22.39
C GLN A 4 -6.14 -3.31 -22.14
N ARG A 5 -6.01 -2.88 -20.87
CA ARG A 5 -5.22 -1.69 -20.52
C ARG A 5 -3.72 -1.89 -20.75
N GLN A 6 -3.19 -3.08 -20.46
CA GLN A 6 -1.80 -3.42 -20.75
C GLN A 6 -1.50 -3.51 -22.27
N MET A 7 -2.46 -3.94 -23.08
CA MET A 7 -2.32 -3.94 -24.54
C MET A 7 -2.26 -2.51 -25.10
N CYS A 8 -3.19 -1.63 -24.72
CA CYS A 8 -3.17 -0.23 -25.19
C CYS A 8 -1.89 0.51 -24.82
N ILE A 9 -1.31 0.21 -23.66
CA ILE A 9 -0.04 0.80 -23.21
C ILE A 9 1.12 0.34 -24.10
N ARG A 10 1.21 -0.95 -24.36
CA ARG A 10 2.25 -1.53 -25.24
C ARG A 10 2.14 -0.98 -26.66
N ASP A 11 0.93 -0.88 -27.18
CA ASP A 11 0.67 -0.40 -28.53
C ASP A 11 0.98 1.10 -28.68
N SER A 12 0.68 1.90 -27.65
CA SER A 12 1.07 3.31 -27.61
C SER A 12 2.58 3.51 -27.56
N MET A 13 3.30 2.74 -26.73
CA MET A 13 4.76 2.79 -26.69
C MET A 13 5.39 2.33 -28.02
N TYR A 14 4.79 1.34 -28.68
CA TYR A 14 5.28 0.85 -29.97
C TYR A 14 5.13 1.93 -31.05
N ILE A 15 3.98 2.62 -31.11
CA ILE A 15 3.73 3.67 -32.11
C ILE A 15 4.58 4.91 -31.85
N SER A 16 4.76 5.29 -30.58
CA SER A 16 5.49 6.50 -30.18
C SER A 16 7.00 6.32 -30.19
N MET A 17 7.51 5.21 -29.65
CA MET A 17 8.97 4.97 -29.51
C MET A 17 9.52 4.00 -30.54
N GLY A 18 8.70 3.30 -31.30
CA GLY A 18 9.14 2.28 -32.28
C GLY A 18 10.08 2.86 -33.33
N HIS A 19 9.84 4.10 -33.75
CA HIS A 19 10.70 4.82 -34.69
C HIS A 19 12.11 5.09 -34.10
N MET A 20 12.20 5.46 -32.81
CA MET A 20 13.48 5.73 -32.15
C MET A 20 14.33 4.45 -31.93
N ILE A 21 13.67 3.28 -31.88
CA ILE A 21 14.31 1.98 -31.61
C ILE A 21 14.54 1.20 -32.92
N GLY A 22 14.21 1.79 -34.09
CA GLY A 22 14.39 1.14 -35.40
C GLY A 22 13.41 0.00 -35.69
N LEU A 23 12.26 -0.03 -35.03
CA LEU A 23 11.21 -1.01 -35.32
C LEU A 23 10.49 -0.64 -36.63
N PRO A 24 10.01 -1.63 -37.42
CA PRO A 24 9.35 -1.37 -38.69
C PRO A 24 8.07 -0.54 -38.47
N ASN A 25 8.07 0.67 -39.04
CA ASN A 25 6.87 1.52 -39.04
C ASN A 25 5.86 1.04 -40.08
N PHE A 26 4.59 1.09 -39.73
CA PHE A 26 3.54 0.94 -40.71
C PHE A 26 3.58 2.17 -41.66
N SER A 27 3.75 1.95 -42.94
CA SER A 27 3.82 3.02 -43.97
C SER A 27 2.61 4.00 -43.94
N PHE A 28 1.51 3.59 -43.29
CA PHE A 28 0.31 4.39 -43.09
C PHE A 28 0.45 5.42 -41.94
N LEU A 29 1.37 5.20 -41.01
CA LEU A 29 1.64 6.05 -39.83
C LEU A 29 2.96 6.83 -39.98
N ASP A 30 3.44 7.02 -41.22
CA ASP A 30 4.62 7.80 -41.49
C ASP A 30 4.33 9.30 -41.27
N MET A 31 5.11 9.92 -40.40
CA MET A 31 5.05 11.32 -40.01
C MET A 31 5.16 12.29 -41.24
N HIS A 32 5.94 11.89 -42.24
CA HIS A 32 6.19 12.70 -43.44
C HIS A 32 5.17 12.46 -44.57
N MET A 33 4.63 11.24 -44.68
CA MET A 33 3.66 10.91 -45.73
C MET A 33 2.22 11.28 -45.37
N HIS A 34 1.82 11.09 -44.11
CA HIS A 34 0.45 11.34 -43.67
C HIS A 34 0.41 12.08 -42.32
N PRO A 35 0.88 13.35 -42.24
CA PRO A 35 1.04 14.08 -40.98
C PRO A 35 -0.26 14.26 -40.19
N LEU A 36 -1.40 14.44 -40.85
CA LEU A 36 -2.70 14.56 -40.16
C LEU A 36 -3.20 13.24 -39.58
N ILE A 37 -2.96 12.12 -40.26
CA ILE A 37 -3.36 10.80 -39.76
C ILE A 37 -2.48 10.43 -38.55
N TYR A 38 -1.19 10.72 -38.63
CA TYR A 38 -0.25 10.57 -37.52
C TYR A 38 -0.67 11.39 -36.31
N ALA A 39 -0.89 12.69 -36.48
CA ALA A 39 -1.32 13.58 -35.40
C ALA A 39 -2.68 13.16 -34.80
N GLY A 40 -3.63 12.75 -35.64
CA GLY A 40 -4.95 12.25 -35.21
C GLY A 40 -4.89 10.95 -34.39
N THR A 41 -4.02 10.01 -34.77
CA THR A 41 -3.81 8.77 -33.98
C THR A 41 -3.15 9.05 -32.66
N LEU A 42 -2.15 9.93 -32.60
CA LEU A 42 -1.52 10.35 -31.35
C LEU A 42 -2.52 11.06 -30.43
N LEU A 43 -3.34 11.95 -30.97
CA LEU A 43 -4.40 12.63 -30.21
C LEU A 43 -5.38 11.63 -29.60
N ALA A 44 -5.86 10.66 -30.38
CA ALA A 44 -6.79 9.63 -29.90
C ALA A 44 -6.19 8.81 -28.75
N LEU A 45 -4.93 8.40 -28.88
CA LEU A 45 -4.19 7.72 -27.83
C LEU A 45 -4.01 8.59 -26.57
N THR A 46 -3.61 9.84 -26.75
CA THR A 46 -3.43 10.78 -25.64
C THR A 46 -4.73 11.02 -24.89
N ILE A 47 -5.87 11.16 -25.59
CA ILE A 47 -7.19 11.26 -24.95
C ILE A 47 -7.48 10.02 -24.10
N ALA A 48 -7.18 8.80 -24.59
CA ALA A 48 -7.36 7.59 -23.80
C ALA A 48 -6.52 7.61 -22.53
N PHE A 49 -5.27 8.07 -22.58
CA PHE A 49 -4.40 8.22 -21.38
C PHE A 49 -4.89 9.34 -20.45
N VAL A 50 -5.37 10.46 -20.97
CA VAL A 50 -5.96 11.56 -20.19
C VAL A 50 -7.19 11.09 -19.42
N VAL A 51 -8.08 10.34 -20.07
CA VAL A 51 -9.25 9.74 -19.40
C VAL A 51 -8.82 8.76 -18.32
N TYR A 52 -7.80 7.94 -18.59
CA TYR A 52 -7.23 7.03 -17.59
C TYR A 52 -6.53 7.76 -16.44
N GLY A 53 -5.86 8.89 -16.72
CA GLY A 53 -5.14 9.74 -15.78
C GLY A 53 -5.96 10.90 -15.21
N PHE A 54 -7.27 10.92 -15.41
CA PHE A 54 -8.12 12.06 -15.04
C PHE A 54 -8.06 12.42 -13.55
N ASP A 55 -7.81 11.43 -12.69
CA ASP A 55 -7.60 11.63 -11.25
C ASP A 55 -6.34 12.48 -10.97
N ILE A 56 -5.27 12.35 -11.76
CA ILE A 56 -4.05 13.16 -11.64
C ILE A 56 -4.37 14.61 -11.98
N ILE A 57 -5.06 14.82 -13.10
CA ILE A 57 -5.44 16.16 -13.57
C ILE A 57 -6.36 16.83 -12.55
N LYS A 58 -7.38 16.12 -12.09
CA LYS A 58 -8.32 16.60 -11.07
C LYS A 58 -7.61 16.95 -9.75
N SER A 59 -6.69 16.10 -9.29
CA SER A 59 -5.88 16.32 -8.08
C SER A 59 -5.01 17.58 -8.27
N GLY A 60 -4.34 17.71 -9.41
CA GLY A 60 -3.47 18.83 -9.73
C GLY A 60 -4.19 20.18 -9.68
N PHE A 61 -5.35 20.30 -10.32
CA PHE A 61 -6.17 21.51 -10.29
C PHE A 61 -6.71 21.80 -8.89
N LYS A 62 -7.20 20.79 -8.18
CA LYS A 62 -7.68 20.94 -6.81
C LYS A 62 -6.58 21.55 -5.92
N ASN A 63 -5.37 21.01 -5.98
CA ASN A 63 -4.25 21.47 -5.17
C ASN A 63 -3.77 22.88 -5.58
N LEU A 64 -3.84 23.22 -6.85
CA LEU A 64 -3.54 24.57 -7.32
C LEU A 64 -4.52 25.61 -6.73
N ILE A 65 -5.82 25.31 -6.74
CA ILE A 65 -6.86 26.18 -6.17
C ILE A 65 -6.66 26.34 -4.65
N HIS A 66 -6.25 25.28 -3.95
CA HIS A 66 -5.99 25.33 -2.51
C HIS A 66 -4.62 25.94 -2.14
N LYS A 67 -3.90 26.55 -3.11
CA LYS A 67 -2.57 27.15 -2.92
C LYS A 67 -1.52 26.21 -2.33
N ALA A 68 -1.68 24.90 -2.56
CA ALA A 68 -0.75 23.85 -2.18
C ALA A 68 -0.31 23.05 -3.42
N PRO A 69 0.39 23.70 -4.39
CA PRO A 69 0.80 23.05 -5.62
C PRO A 69 1.74 21.88 -5.32
N ASN A 70 1.53 20.78 -6.01
CA ASN A 70 2.32 19.56 -5.88
C ASN A 70 2.71 19.04 -7.28
N MET A 71 3.35 17.85 -7.32
CA MET A 71 3.74 17.22 -8.57
C MET A 71 2.56 17.01 -9.54
N ASP A 72 1.37 16.64 -9.05
CA ASP A 72 0.16 16.51 -9.88
C ASP A 72 -0.24 17.84 -10.52
N THR A 73 0.00 18.96 -9.85
CA THR A 73 -0.27 20.31 -10.37
C THR A 73 0.58 20.62 -11.59
N LEU A 74 1.89 20.34 -11.50
CA LEU A 74 2.81 20.58 -12.62
C LEU A 74 2.45 19.72 -13.82
N VAL A 75 2.19 18.43 -13.58
CA VAL A 75 1.76 17.48 -14.62
C VAL A 75 0.44 17.93 -15.27
N ALA A 76 -0.55 18.30 -14.46
CA ALA A 76 -1.85 18.74 -14.99
C ALA A 76 -1.72 20.00 -15.87
N MET A 77 -0.93 20.99 -15.42
CA MET A 77 -0.68 22.21 -16.19
C MET A 77 0.10 21.89 -17.47
N GLY A 78 1.18 21.10 -17.38
CA GLY A 78 1.98 20.69 -18.54
C GLY A 78 1.13 19.97 -19.58
N VAL A 79 0.43 18.91 -19.19
CA VAL A 79 -0.41 18.09 -20.09
C VAL A 79 -1.52 18.92 -20.73
N ILE A 80 -2.20 19.80 -20.00
CA ILE A 80 -3.27 20.60 -20.62
C ILE A 80 -2.70 21.64 -21.60
N THR A 81 -1.62 22.30 -21.22
CA THR A 81 -1.01 23.32 -22.10
C THR A 81 -0.41 22.68 -23.35
N SER A 82 0.25 21.53 -23.22
CA SER A 82 0.82 20.78 -24.35
C SER A 82 -0.25 20.22 -25.29
N ILE A 83 -1.37 19.71 -24.76
CA ILE A 83 -2.52 19.28 -25.58
C ILE A 83 -3.11 20.47 -26.37
N LEU A 84 -3.33 21.60 -25.71
CA LEU A 84 -3.86 22.80 -26.39
C LEU A 84 -2.91 23.28 -27.49
N TYR A 85 -1.61 23.29 -27.22
CA TYR A 85 -0.59 23.62 -28.20
C TYR A 85 -0.55 22.63 -29.37
N SER A 86 -0.60 21.33 -29.07
CA SER A 86 -0.60 20.27 -30.09
C SER A 86 -1.86 20.27 -30.95
N ILE A 87 -3.03 20.62 -30.40
CA ILE A 87 -4.26 20.85 -31.17
C ILE A 87 -4.09 22.06 -32.11
N TYR A 88 -3.49 23.15 -31.65
CA TYR A 88 -3.15 24.28 -32.51
C TYR A 88 -2.17 23.86 -33.60
N GLY A 89 -1.12 23.08 -33.29
CA GLY A 89 -0.20 22.50 -34.26
C GLY A 89 -0.91 21.65 -35.32
N MET A 90 -1.84 20.81 -34.92
CA MET A 90 -2.65 19.99 -35.82
C MET A 90 -3.53 20.85 -36.76
N TYR A 91 -4.07 21.96 -36.26
CA TYR A 91 -4.80 22.92 -37.08
C TYR A 91 -3.88 23.59 -38.13
N MET A 92 -2.62 23.93 -37.78
CA MET A 92 -1.63 24.48 -38.69
C MET A 92 -1.18 23.48 -39.75
N ILE A 93 -1.01 22.21 -39.38
CA ILE A 93 -0.72 21.09 -40.31
C ILE A 93 -1.84 20.99 -41.34
N ALA A 94 -3.12 21.08 -40.93
CA ALA A 94 -4.27 21.07 -41.83
C ALA A 94 -4.28 22.24 -42.82
N LYS A 95 -3.65 23.37 -42.48
CA LYS A 95 -3.43 24.51 -43.36
C LYS A 95 -2.22 24.39 -44.30
N GLY A 96 -1.44 23.32 -44.20
CA GLY A 96 -0.28 23.05 -45.05
C GLY A 96 1.08 23.39 -44.42
N HIS A 97 1.10 23.81 -43.15
CA HIS A 97 2.34 24.09 -42.40
C HIS A 97 2.89 22.81 -41.74
N HIS A 98 3.56 21.96 -42.53
CA HIS A 98 4.03 20.64 -42.07
C HIS A 98 5.14 20.69 -41.01
N GLU A 99 5.82 21.82 -40.83
CA GLU A 99 6.87 22.06 -39.83
C GLU A 99 6.37 21.91 -38.37
N TYR A 100 5.05 21.99 -38.13
CA TYR A 100 4.45 21.82 -36.81
C TYR A 100 4.35 20.34 -36.38
N VAL A 101 4.57 19.37 -37.28
CA VAL A 101 4.48 17.92 -36.94
C VAL A 101 5.53 17.52 -35.93
N GLU A 102 6.74 18.08 -36.02
CA GLU A 102 7.85 17.80 -35.10
C GLU A 102 7.67 18.43 -33.71
N ASN A 103 6.72 19.38 -33.59
CA ASN A 103 6.46 20.11 -32.34
C ASN A 103 5.18 19.63 -31.63
N LEU A 104 4.68 18.44 -31.93
CA LEU A 104 3.53 17.87 -31.23
C LEU A 104 3.98 17.18 -29.94
N TYR A 105 3.25 17.40 -28.83
CA TYR A 105 3.57 16.87 -27.50
C TYR A 105 2.67 15.70 -27.08
N PHE A 106 1.79 15.23 -27.93
CA PHE A 106 0.83 14.16 -27.62
C PHE A 106 1.47 12.91 -27.04
N GLU A 107 2.60 12.47 -27.59
CA GLU A 107 3.32 11.29 -27.10
C GLU A 107 3.92 11.51 -25.73
N SER A 108 4.53 12.69 -25.51
CA SER A 108 5.13 13.04 -24.21
C SER A 108 4.10 13.05 -23.10
N ASP A 109 2.90 13.58 -23.36
CA ASP A 109 1.78 13.61 -22.42
C ASP A 109 1.32 12.20 -22.05
N ALA A 110 1.18 11.31 -23.05
CA ALA A 110 0.79 9.93 -22.83
C ALA A 110 1.83 9.18 -21.98
N ILE A 111 3.12 9.36 -22.27
CA ILE A 111 4.25 8.74 -21.54
C ILE A 111 4.28 9.22 -20.08
N VAL A 112 4.13 10.52 -19.84
CA VAL A 112 4.14 11.10 -18.49
C VAL A 112 3.00 10.52 -17.64
N ILE A 113 1.77 10.53 -18.16
CA ILE A 113 0.60 9.97 -17.47
C ILE A 113 0.81 8.48 -17.19
N PHE A 114 1.36 7.75 -18.16
CA PHE A 114 1.64 6.32 -18.01
C PHE A 114 2.60 6.03 -16.86
N PHE A 115 3.76 6.69 -16.82
CA PHE A 115 4.75 6.44 -15.78
C PHE A 115 4.25 6.81 -14.38
N ILE A 116 3.48 7.88 -14.25
CA ILE A 116 2.87 8.23 -12.96
C ILE A 116 1.85 7.17 -12.52
N LYS A 117 1.02 6.69 -13.43
CA LYS A 117 0.06 5.62 -13.14
C LYS A 117 0.73 4.30 -12.81
N LEU A 118 1.82 3.98 -13.49
CA LEU A 118 2.63 2.79 -13.21
C LEU A 118 3.23 2.88 -11.80
N GLY A 119 3.80 4.02 -11.43
CA GLY A 119 4.32 4.23 -10.08
C GLY A 119 3.26 4.07 -9.00
N ARG A 120 2.08 4.68 -9.17
CA ARG A 120 0.94 4.52 -8.24
C ARG A 120 0.41 3.09 -8.18
N TYR A 121 0.44 2.35 -9.28
CA TYR A 121 0.04 0.94 -9.33
C TYR A 121 0.99 0.06 -8.52
N ILE A 122 2.30 0.27 -8.65
CA ILE A 122 3.33 -0.46 -7.90
C ILE A 122 3.20 -0.18 -6.39
N ASP A 123 3.02 1.09 -6.00
CA ASP A 123 2.76 1.48 -4.60
C ASP A 123 1.49 0.79 -4.04
N GLY A 124 0.43 0.70 -4.85
CA GLY A 124 -0.81 0.02 -4.48
C GLY A 124 -0.64 -1.48 -4.20
N ILE A 125 0.18 -2.19 -5.00
CA ILE A 125 0.44 -3.63 -4.80
C ILE A 125 1.10 -3.87 -3.44
N SER A 126 2.08 -3.05 -3.07
CA SER A 126 2.78 -3.17 -1.78
C SER A 126 1.83 -3.00 -0.59
N LYS A 127 0.91 -2.05 -0.68
CA LYS A 127 -0.11 -1.79 0.36
C LYS A 127 -1.15 -2.91 0.48
N ASP A 128 -1.53 -3.55 -0.63
CA ASP A 128 -2.54 -4.61 -0.61
C ASP A 128 -2.06 -5.88 0.10
N LYS A 129 -0.77 -6.24 -0.01
CA LYS A 129 -0.18 -7.38 0.75
C LYS A 129 -0.27 -7.20 2.26
N THR A 130 -0.10 -5.97 2.74
CA THR A 130 -0.21 -5.67 4.17
C THR A 130 -1.65 -5.79 4.66
N LYS A 131 -2.65 -5.40 3.85
CA LYS A 131 -4.07 -5.59 4.19
C LYS A 131 -4.47 -7.06 4.34
N GLU A 132 -3.90 -7.96 3.53
CA GLU A 132 -4.17 -9.40 3.64
C GLU A 132 -3.70 -9.96 4.99
N ALA A 133 -2.54 -9.53 5.48
CA ALA A 133 -2.06 -9.94 6.81
C ALA A 133 -3.00 -9.46 7.93
N ILE A 134 -3.55 -8.25 7.82
CA ILE A 134 -4.53 -7.71 8.78
C ILE A 134 -5.84 -8.52 8.75
N GLN A 135 -6.32 -8.90 7.57
CA GLN A 135 -7.54 -9.70 7.45
C GLN A 135 -7.42 -11.06 8.16
N LYS A 136 -6.24 -11.67 8.14
CA LYS A 136 -5.98 -12.92 8.89
C LYS A 136 -6.09 -12.73 10.40
N LEU A 137 -5.68 -11.59 10.94
CA LEU A 137 -5.85 -11.28 12.37
C LEU A 137 -7.31 -11.13 12.77
N VAL A 138 -8.13 -10.51 11.90
CA VAL A 138 -9.58 -10.36 12.17
C VAL A 138 -10.30 -11.71 12.17
N GLN A 139 -9.82 -12.71 11.42
CA GLN A 139 -10.43 -14.05 11.34
C GLN A 139 -10.12 -14.94 12.56
N ILE A 140 -9.33 -14.49 13.52
CA ILE A 140 -9.02 -15.25 14.73
C ILE A 140 -10.24 -15.36 15.64
N THR A 141 -11.07 -14.33 15.73
CA THR A 141 -12.28 -14.31 16.57
C THR A 141 -13.38 -15.20 15.97
N PRO A 142 -14.12 -15.97 16.78
CA PRO A 142 -15.27 -16.74 16.32
C PRO A 142 -16.38 -15.80 15.87
N LYS A 143 -17.32 -16.27 15.05
CA LYS A 143 -18.46 -15.47 14.59
C LYS A 143 -19.66 -15.52 15.54
N GLU A 144 -19.73 -16.53 16.38
CA GLU A 144 -20.82 -16.82 17.28
C GLU A 144 -20.26 -17.13 18.67
N ALA A 145 -21.06 -16.88 19.70
CA ALA A 145 -20.75 -17.15 21.08
C ALA A 145 -22.00 -17.63 21.84
N VAL A 146 -21.79 -18.20 23.01
CA VAL A 146 -22.87 -18.59 23.91
C VAL A 146 -22.91 -17.61 25.06
N ILE A 147 -24.05 -16.95 25.25
CA ILE A 147 -24.32 -16.09 26.41
C ILE A 147 -25.29 -16.75 27.37
N LYS A 148 -25.21 -16.41 28.65
CA LYS A 148 -26.13 -16.88 29.70
C LYS A 148 -27.14 -15.79 30.03
N VAL A 149 -28.40 -16.05 29.70
CA VAL A 149 -29.52 -15.12 29.98
C VAL A 149 -30.52 -15.82 30.90
N ASN A 150 -30.75 -15.26 32.05
CA ASN A 150 -31.69 -15.82 33.09
C ASN A 150 -31.36 -17.30 33.47
N GLY A 151 -30.07 -17.69 33.40
CA GLY A 151 -29.61 -19.06 33.72
C GLY A 151 -29.63 -20.02 32.54
N GLU A 152 -30.15 -19.68 31.39
CA GLU A 152 -30.16 -20.48 30.17
C GLU A 152 -29.09 -20.05 29.18
N GLU A 153 -28.44 -21.02 28.53
CA GLU A 153 -27.45 -20.79 27.48
C GLU A 153 -28.15 -20.45 26.15
N LYS A 154 -27.81 -19.31 25.56
CA LYS A 154 -28.32 -18.88 24.26
C LYS A 154 -27.17 -18.59 23.31
N LYS A 155 -27.20 -19.16 22.10
CA LYS A 155 -26.25 -18.88 21.04
C LYS A 155 -26.62 -17.58 20.35
N VAL A 156 -25.66 -16.67 20.25
CA VAL A 156 -25.79 -15.33 19.64
C VAL A 156 -24.62 -15.02 18.73
N THR A 157 -24.79 -14.04 17.85
CA THR A 157 -23.67 -13.49 17.07
C THR A 157 -22.84 -12.55 17.96
N ILE A 158 -21.54 -12.41 17.65
CA ILE A 158 -20.65 -11.52 18.44
C ILE A 158 -21.17 -10.07 18.47
N ASP A 159 -21.78 -9.61 17.40
CA ASP A 159 -22.32 -8.25 17.30
C ASP A 159 -23.51 -8.00 18.22
N GLU A 160 -24.15 -9.05 18.70
CA GLU A 160 -25.29 -8.96 19.63
C GLU A 160 -24.86 -8.90 21.11
N ILE A 161 -23.62 -9.26 21.43
CA ILE A 161 -23.08 -9.26 22.79
C ILE A 161 -22.93 -7.81 23.28
N LYS A 162 -23.38 -7.57 24.49
CA LYS A 162 -23.29 -6.26 25.17
C LYS A 162 -22.31 -6.33 26.33
N LYS A 163 -21.77 -5.17 26.69
CA LYS A 163 -20.95 -5.04 27.89
C LYS A 163 -21.76 -5.43 29.12
N GLY A 164 -21.19 -6.32 29.95
CA GLY A 164 -21.85 -6.89 31.12
C GLY A 164 -22.59 -8.20 30.84
N ASP A 165 -22.68 -8.68 29.61
CA ASP A 165 -23.25 -10.00 29.33
C ASP A 165 -22.31 -11.09 29.83
N ILE A 166 -22.89 -12.18 30.37
CA ILE A 166 -22.14 -13.34 30.81
C ILE A 166 -21.97 -14.27 29.61
N VAL A 167 -20.74 -14.46 29.19
CA VAL A 167 -20.36 -15.33 28.07
C VAL A 167 -19.78 -16.64 28.59
N VAL A 168 -20.17 -17.75 27.96
CA VAL A 168 -19.73 -19.09 28.31
C VAL A 168 -18.70 -19.56 27.31
N SER A 169 -17.61 -20.17 27.79
CA SER A 169 -16.64 -20.86 26.96
C SER A 169 -16.37 -22.26 27.48
N LYS A 170 -16.49 -23.25 26.58
CA LYS A 170 -16.27 -24.68 26.84
C LYS A 170 -14.89 -25.12 26.30
N PRO A 171 -14.38 -26.25 26.74
CA PRO A 171 -13.14 -26.84 26.22
C PRO A 171 -13.14 -26.93 24.68
N GLY A 172 -12.07 -26.44 24.05
CA GLY A 172 -11.91 -26.41 22.58
C GLY A 172 -12.51 -25.20 21.90
N GLU A 173 -13.26 -24.35 22.61
CA GLU A 173 -13.86 -23.14 22.04
C GLU A 173 -12.91 -21.95 22.11
N LYS A 174 -13.14 -21.00 21.22
CA LYS A 174 -12.45 -19.72 21.24
C LYS A 174 -13.19 -18.71 22.09
N ILE A 175 -12.45 -17.91 22.86
CA ILE A 175 -12.99 -16.75 23.59
C ILE A 175 -13.55 -15.74 22.58
N ALA A 176 -14.80 -15.36 22.76
CA ALA A 176 -15.52 -14.54 21.79
C ALA A 176 -15.21 -13.04 21.93
N VAL A 177 -15.18 -12.52 23.15
CA VAL A 177 -14.96 -11.11 23.50
C VAL A 177 -14.02 -11.02 24.69
N ASP A 178 -13.37 -9.86 24.85
CA ASP A 178 -12.53 -9.60 26.03
C ASP A 178 -13.39 -9.46 27.28
N GLY A 179 -12.92 -10.02 28.40
CA GLY A 179 -13.67 -9.98 29.65
C GLY A 179 -12.89 -10.44 30.86
N GLU A 180 -13.60 -10.63 31.98
CA GLU A 180 -13.08 -11.13 33.24
C GLU A 180 -13.85 -12.37 33.69
N ILE A 181 -13.13 -13.42 34.11
CA ILE A 181 -13.73 -14.67 34.56
C ILE A 181 -14.47 -14.45 35.89
N ILE A 182 -15.78 -14.76 35.88
CA ILE A 182 -16.61 -14.71 37.09
C ILE A 182 -16.61 -16.08 37.77
N THR A 183 -16.67 -17.17 37.00
CA THR A 183 -16.78 -18.53 37.55
C THR A 183 -15.97 -19.50 36.71
N GLY A 184 -15.27 -20.39 37.38
CA GLY A 184 -14.55 -21.50 36.78
C GLY A 184 -13.04 -21.27 36.65
N LYS A 185 -12.38 -22.25 36.06
CA LYS A 185 -10.94 -22.18 35.75
C LYS A 185 -10.66 -22.90 34.43
N ALA A 186 -9.70 -22.38 33.67
CA ALA A 186 -9.27 -22.98 32.41
C ALA A 186 -7.81 -22.68 32.10
N HIS A 187 -7.22 -23.45 31.20
CA HIS A 187 -5.98 -23.13 30.57
C HIS A 187 -6.29 -22.52 29.20
N LEU A 188 -5.91 -21.25 28.98
CA LEU A 188 -6.15 -20.53 27.75
C LEU A 188 -4.85 -20.42 26.93
N ASP A 189 -4.90 -20.77 25.66
CA ASP A 189 -3.83 -20.50 24.71
C ASP A 189 -3.96 -19.07 24.20
N GLU A 190 -3.08 -18.21 24.67
CA GLU A 190 -2.96 -16.81 24.27
C GLU A 190 -1.73 -16.59 23.36
N SER A 191 -1.17 -17.66 22.79
CA SER A 191 0.09 -17.63 22.03
C SER A 191 0.08 -16.65 20.85
N PHE A 192 -1.10 -16.40 20.27
CA PHE A 192 -1.24 -15.46 19.16
C PHE A 192 -0.96 -13.99 19.55
N ILE A 193 -1.04 -13.65 20.85
CA ILE A 193 -0.68 -12.33 21.39
C ILE A 193 0.62 -12.39 22.16
N THR A 194 0.75 -13.33 23.08
CA THR A 194 1.90 -13.42 23.99
C THR A 194 3.12 -14.08 23.37
N GLY A 195 2.94 -14.87 22.31
CA GLY A 195 3.97 -15.73 21.73
C GLY A 195 4.34 -16.96 22.57
N GLU A 196 3.82 -17.08 23.80
CA GLU A 196 4.13 -18.20 24.71
C GLU A 196 3.33 -19.45 24.33
N SER A 197 4.01 -20.56 24.09
CA SER A 197 3.38 -21.83 23.69
C SER A 197 2.69 -22.56 24.84
N LYS A 198 2.95 -22.17 26.08
CA LYS A 198 2.35 -22.78 27.26
C LYS A 198 1.03 -22.10 27.56
N PRO A 199 -0.10 -22.82 27.61
CA PRO A 199 -1.37 -22.25 27.97
C PRO A 199 -1.32 -21.58 29.36
N ALA A 200 -1.87 -20.37 29.46
CA ALA A 200 -1.95 -19.63 30.70
C ALA A 200 -3.06 -20.17 31.59
N SER A 201 -2.78 -20.48 32.86
CA SER A 201 -3.80 -20.84 33.81
C SER A 201 -4.59 -19.61 34.23
N LYS A 202 -5.90 -19.63 34.04
CA LYS A 202 -6.85 -18.55 34.34
C LYS A 202 -7.86 -19.04 35.36
N THR A 203 -8.15 -18.22 36.34
CA THR A 203 -9.08 -18.45 37.44
C THR A 203 -10.03 -17.26 37.58
N GLU A 204 -10.97 -17.32 38.47
CA GLU A 204 -11.85 -16.19 38.79
C GLU A 204 -11.06 -14.91 39.02
N GLY A 205 -11.55 -13.78 38.47
CA GLY A 205 -10.87 -12.49 38.44
C GLY A 205 -9.76 -12.36 37.40
N SER A 206 -9.46 -13.41 36.61
CA SER A 206 -8.47 -13.32 35.53
C SER A 206 -9.08 -12.75 34.26
N LYS A 207 -8.32 -11.89 33.56
CA LYS A 207 -8.74 -11.37 32.25
C LYS A 207 -8.55 -12.40 31.15
N VAL A 208 -9.52 -12.45 30.23
CA VAL A 208 -9.51 -13.27 29.03
C VAL A 208 -9.53 -12.38 27.80
N ILE A 209 -8.85 -12.81 26.73
CA ILE A 209 -8.69 -12.03 25.51
C ILE A 209 -9.40 -12.75 24.36
N ALA A 210 -10.19 -12.02 23.59
CA ALA A 210 -10.88 -12.53 22.42
C ALA A 210 -9.90 -13.23 21.44
N GLY A 211 -10.30 -14.39 20.93
CA GLY A 211 -9.47 -15.22 20.03
C GLY A 211 -8.57 -16.24 20.73
N SER A 212 -8.39 -16.17 22.07
CA SER A 212 -7.72 -17.23 22.85
C SER A 212 -8.49 -18.54 22.75
N ILE A 213 -7.79 -19.66 22.83
CA ILE A 213 -8.41 -21.01 22.78
C ILE A 213 -8.47 -21.58 24.19
N ASN A 214 -9.67 -21.98 24.60
CA ASN A 214 -9.88 -22.68 25.86
C ASN A 214 -9.50 -24.15 25.70
N TYR A 215 -8.50 -24.63 26.45
CA TYR A 215 -7.99 -25.97 26.32
C TYR A 215 -8.83 -27.01 27.08
N ASP A 216 -9.22 -26.73 28.33
CA ASP A 216 -9.67 -27.79 29.25
C ASP A 216 -10.73 -27.39 30.26
N GLY A 217 -11.14 -26.13 30.34
CA GLY A 217 -12.05 -25.70 31.41
C GLY A 217 -13.41 -25.23 30.93
N TYR A 218 -14.41 -25.23 31.82
CA TYR A 218 -15.65 -24.50 31.65
C TYR A 218 -15.51 -23.17 32.40
N ILE A 219 -15.68 -22.07 31.72
CA ILE A 219 -15.62 -20.73 32.30
C ILE A 219 -16.82 -19.88 31.89
N GLU A 220 -17.27 -19.08 32.83
CA GLU A 220 -18.22 -17.97 32.61
C GLU A 220 -17.47 -16.67 32.86
N TYR A 221 -17.53 -15.76 31.91
CA TYR A 221 -16.85 -14.48 32.02
C TYR A 221 -17.73 -13.33 31.56
N GLU A 222 -17.58 -12.18 32.23
CA GLU A 222 -18.30 -10.94 31.91
C GLU A 222 -17.62 -10.22 30.76
N ALA A 223 -18.39 -9.83 29.74
CA ALA A 223 -17.90 -9.07 28.62
C ALA A 223 -17.56 -7.63 29.02
N GLU A 224 -16.26 -7.26 28.94
CA GLU A 224 -15.79 -5.92 29.28
C GLU A 224 -15.58 -5.03 28.04
N LYS A 225 -14.88 -5.57 27.01
CA LYS A 225 -14.55 -4.85 25.79
C LYS A 225 -15.15 -5.57 24.59
N ILE A 226 -15.97 -4.85 23.83
CA ILE A 226 -16.69 -5.40 22.68
C ILE A 226 -16.44 -4.56 21.42
N GLY A 227 -16.62 -5.17 20.26
CA GLY A 227 -16.56 -4.49 18.96
C GLY A 227 -15.25 -3.72 18.75
N LYS A 228 -15.34 -2.40 18.58
CA LYS A 228 -14.19 -1.54 18.30
C LYS A 228 -13.23 -1.36 19.48
N GLU A 229 -13.67 -1.61 20.69
CA GLU A 229 -12.88 -1.47 21.91
C GLU A 229 -12.14 -2.78 22.27
N SER A 230 -12.40 -3.88 21.55
CA SER A 230 -11.71 -5.15 21.79
C SER A 230 -10.22 -5.04 21.53
N THR A 231 -9.42 -5.80 22.27
CA THR A 231 -7.96 -5.85 22.15
C THR A 231 -7.51 -6.17 20.72
N ILE A 232 -8.20 -7.08 20.03
CA ILE A 232 -7.91 -7.39 18.62
C ILE A 232 -8.21 -6.20 17.72
N SER A 233 -9.36 -5.52 17.91
CA SER A 233 -9.71 -4.32 17.13
C SER A 233 -8.70 -3.20 17.32
N GLU A 234 -8.20 -3.02 18.54
CA GLU A 234 -7.16 -2.03 18.85
C GLU A 234 -5.84 -2.37 18.16
N ILE A 235 -5.40 -3.64 18.19
CA ILE A 235 -4.21 -4.10 17.47
C ILE A 235 -4.38 -3.86 15.96
N VAL A 236 -5.52 -4.25 15.39
CA VAL A 236 -5.83 -4.03 13.97
C VAL A 236 -5.78 -2.55 13.61
N ARG A 237 -6.36 -1.67 14.44
CA ARG A 237 -6.31 -0.22 14.25
C ARG A 237 -4.88 0.29 14.26
N LEU A 238 -4.06 -0.10 15.24
CA LEU A 238 -2.65 0.29 15.32
C LEU A 238 -1.86 -0.17 14.09
N VAL A 239 -2.12 -1.38 13.58
CA VAL A 239 -1.47 -1.88 12.38
C VAL A 239 -1.92 -1.10 11.14
N ILE A 240 -3.22 -0.77 11.01
CA ILE A 240 -3.74 0.06 9.91
C ILE A 240 -3.14 1.46 9.95
N GLU A 241 -3.10 2.11 11.10
CA GLU A 241 -2.49 3.43 11.27
C GLU A 241 -1.00 3.40 10.91
N ALA A 242 -0.30 2.37 11.36
CA ALA A 242 1.11 2.17 11.07
C ALA A 242 1.39 1.97 9.56
N THR A 243 0.51 1.27 8.84
CA THR A 243 0.68 0.99 7.41
C THR A 243 0.26 2.13 6.50
N ASN A 244 -0.59 3.05 6.97
CA ASN A 244 -1.01 4.22 6.21
C ASN A 244 0.00 5.38 6.26
N THR A 245 1.07 5.28 7.03
CA THR A 245 2.11 6.31 7.08
C THR A 245 2.96 6.25 5.81
N LYS A 246 3.10 7.40 5.12
CA LYS A 246 4.05 7.54 4.01
C LYS A 246 5.48 7.37 4.51
N ALA A 247 6.33 6.71 3.73
CA ALA A 247 7.76 6.65 3.99
C ALA A 247 8.36 8.07 4.14
N PRO A 248 9.32 8.30 5.05
CA PRO A 248 9.93 9.61 5.26
C PRO A 248 10.47 10.24 3.97
N ILE A 249 11.12 9.46 3.11
CA ILE A 249 11.62 9.95 1.82
C ILE A 249 10.50 10.43 0.89
N ALA A 250 9.32 9.83 0.94
CA ALA A 250 8.17 10.30 0.17
C ALA A 250 7.66 11.65 0.67
N LYS A 251 7.73 11.90 1.99
CA LYS A 251 7.40 13.22 2.58
C LYS A 251 8.40 14.28 2.16
N VAL A 252 9.70 13.95 2.12
CA VAL A 252 10.74 14.85 1.62
C VAL A 252 10.49 15.20 0.16
N ALA A 253 10.18 14.20 -0.68
CA ALA A 253 9.83 14.44 -2.08
C ALA A 253 8.61 15.35 -2.25
N ASP A 254 7.55 15.16 -1.44
CA ASP A 254 6.37 16.04 -1.42
C ASP A 254 6.76 17.49 -1.02
N THR A 255 7.62 17.66 -0.01
CA THR A 255 8.09 18.95 0.47
C THR A 255 8.93 19.68 -0.60
N VAL A 256 9.90 18.99 -1.20
CA VAL A 256 10.72 19.54 -2.30
C VAL A 256 9.84 19.96 -3.47
N SER A 257 8.86 19.13 -3.85
CA SER A 257 7.91 19.45 -4.91
C SER A 257 7.09 20.70 -4.61
N GLY A 258 6.75 20.95 -3.34
CA GLY A 258 6.03 22.14 -2.90
C GLY A 258 6.76 23.46 -3.18
N TYR A 259 8.09 23.48 -3.20
CA TYR A 259 8.90 24.63 -3.59
C TYR A 259 9.29 24.62 -5.06
N PHE A 260 9.59 23.44 -5.59
CA PHE A 260 10.05 23.24 -6.96
C PHE A 260 8.97 23.63 -7.99
N VAL A 261 7.72 23.20 -7.77
CA VAL A 261 6.62 23.43 -8.72
C VAL A 261 6.33 24.94 -8.91
N PRO A 262 6.17 25.76 -7.86
CA PRO A 262 6.02 27.21 -8.03
C PRO A 262 7.21 27.86 -8.73
N ALA A 263 8.44 27.42 -8.42
CA ALA A 263 9.65 27.95 -9.06
C ALA A 263 9.66 27.67 -10.56
N VAL A 264 9.33 26.45 -10.98
CA VAL A 264 9.25 26.07 -12.41
C VAL A 264 8.18 26.88 -13.13
N ILE A 265 6.98 27.03 -12.54
CA ILE A 265 5.91 27.81 -13.13
C ILE A 265 6.37 29.29 -13.32
N LEU A 266 7.04 29.85 -12.32
CA LEU A 266 7.57 31.22 -12.40
C LEU A 266 8.61 31.36 -13.53
N ILE A 267 9.55 30.38 -13.62
CA ILE A 267 10.56 30.35 -14.68
C ILE A 267 9.89 30.24 -16.05
N ALA A 268 8.88 29.40 -16.22
CA ALA A 268 8.15 29.22 -17.46
C ALA A 268 7.45 30.52 -17.88
N ILE A 269 6.81 31.25 -16.95
CA ILE A 269 6.18 32.55 -17.20
C ILE A 269 7.21 33.61 -17.57
N ILE A 270 8.32 33.68 -16.85
CA ILE A 270 9.40 34.62 -17.15
C ILE A 270 9.96 34.35 -18.55
N THR A 271 10.20 33.10 -18.91
CA THR A 271 10.69 32.73 -20.24
C THR A 271 9.69 33.10 -21.33
N PHE A 272 8.40 32.83 -21.12
CA PHE A 272 7.35 33.20 -22.05
C PHE A 272 7.36 34.73 -22.33
N ILE A 273 7.40 35.53 -21.27
CA ILE A 273 7.44 36.99 -21.37
C ILE A 273 8.74 37.47 -22.06
N ALA A 274 9.87 36.86 -21.69
CA ALA A 274 11.17 37.23 -22.31
C ALA A 274 11.18 36.98 -23.83
N TYR A 275 10.64 35.85 -24.29
CA TYR A 275 10.51 35.54 -25.72
C TYR A 275 9.64 36.57 -26.45
N LEU A 276 8.53 37.03 -25.84
CA LEU A 276 7.67 38.05 -26.42
C LEU A 276 8.38 39.44 -26.52
N ILE A 277 9.13 39.83 -25.48
CA ILE A 277 9.89 41.05 -25.44
C ILE A 277 11.01 41.05 -26.49
N LEU A 278 11.65 39.91 -26.72
CA LEU A 278 12.68 39.71 -27.73
C LEU A 278 12.11 39.70 -29.17
N GLY A 279 10.80 39.89 -29.35
CA GLY A 279 10.16 39.97 -30.68
C GLY A 279 9.95 38.60 -31.36
N ASN A 280 10.07 37.49 -30.65
CA ASN A 280 9.79 36.18 -31.21
C ASN A 280 8.28 35.98 -31.46
N ALA A 281 7.93 35.08 -32.37
CA ALA A 281 6.56 34.72 -32.61
C ALA A 281 5.90 34.15 -31.36
N VAL A 282 4.62 34.44 -31.13
CA VAL A 282 3.84 33.94 -29.98
C VAL A 282 3.88 32.43 -29.91
N ALA A 283 3.84 31.72 -31.05
CA ALA A 283 3.95 30.25 -31.09
C ALA A 283 5.27 29.73 -30.48
N THR A 284 6.39 30.41 -30.77
CA THR A 284 7.71 30.04 -30.21
C THR A 284 7.75 30.32 -28.71
N ALA A 285 7.15 31.42 -28.24
CA ALA A 285 7.07 31.71 -26.81
C ALA A 285 6.21 30.67 -26.06
N ILE A 286 5.08 30.25 -26.62
CA ILE A 286 4.23 29.16 -26.06
C ILE A 286 4.98 27.83 -26.06
N ASN A 287 5.70 27.51 -27.15
CA ASN A 287 6.50 26.28 -27.21
C ASN A 287 7.58 26.26 -26.11
N ALA A 288 8.30 27.33 -25.88
CA ALA A 288 9.29 27.45 -24.81
C ALA A 288 8.62 27.27 -23.42
N PHE A 289 7.47 27.86 -23.19
CA PHE A 289 6.69 27.73 -21.97
C PHE A 289 6.29 26.27 -21.73
N VAL A 290 5.69 25.60 -22.72
CA VAL A 290 5.27 24.17 -22.64
C VAL A 290 6.46 23.28 -22.39
N THR A 291 7.57 23.51 -23.13
CA THR A 291 8.81 22.72 -22.98
C THR A 291 9.31 22.76 -21.54
N ILE A 292 9.36 23.93 -20.90
CA ILE A 292 9.80 24.05 -19.51
C ILE A 292 8.89 23.25 -18.57
N LEU A 293 7.57 23.37 -18.72
CA LEU A 293 6.63 22.63 -17.86
C LEU A 293 6.73 21.12 -18.03
N VAL A 294 6.87 20.64 -19.25
CA VAL A 294 6.97 19.20 -19.55
C VAL A 294 8.30 18.63 -19.10
N VAL A 295 9.43 19.27 -19.43
CA VAL A 295 10.79 18.79 -19.10
C VAL A 295 11.04 18.86 -17.59
N ALA A 296 10.53 19.85 -16.90
CA ALA A 296 10.69 19.99 -15.45
C ALA A 296 9.84 18.99 -14.65
N CYS A 297 9.09 18.09 -15.29
CA CYS A 297 8.33 17.07 -14.57
C CYS A 297 9.26 16.15 -13.76
N PRO A 298 9.14 16.06 -12.42
CA PRO A 298 9.92 15.14 -11.62
C PRO A 298 9.29 13.72 -11.63
N CYS A 299 8.90 13.24 -12.82
CA CYS A 299 8.15 12.00 -13.00
C CYS A 299 8.95 10.77 -12.55
N SER A 300 10.27 10.80 -12.72
CA SER A 300 11.18 9.75 -12.25
C SER A 300 11.20 9.65 -10.72
N LEU A 301 11.08 10.77 -9.99
CA LEU A 301 11.04 10.75 -8.53
C LEU A 301 9.79 10.04 -8.01
N GLY A 302 8.64 10.23 -8.69
CA GLY A 302 7.39 9.56 -8.36
C GLY A 302 7.41 8.04 -8.60
N LEU A 303 8.30 7.55 -9.48
CA LEU A 303 8.47 6.13 -9.77
C LEU A 303 9.62 5.49 -8.99
N ALA A 304 10.74 6.17 -8.82
CA ALA A 304 11.96 5.62 -8.24
C ALA A 304 11.76 5.18 -6.78
N THR A 305 11.10 6.00 -5.96
CA THR A 305 10.90 5.69 -4.53
C THR A 305 10.02 4.44 -4.33
N PRO A 306 8.80 4.33 -4.91
CA PRO A 306 8.02 3.09 -4.79
C PRO A 306 8.74 1.87 -5.33
N LEU A 307 9.45 2.00 -6.46
CA LEU A 307 10.17 0.89 -7.07
C LEU A 307 11.32 0.39 -6.18
N ALA A 308 12.13 1.29 -5.63
CA ALA A 308 13.22 0.95 -4.72
C ALA A 308 12.69 0.21 -3.47
N ILE A 309 11.58 0.68 -2.89
CA ILE A 309 10.93 0.05 -1.74
C ILE A 309 10.46 -1.36 -2.09
N VAL A 310 9.73 -1.53 -3.21
CA VAL A 310 9.22 -2.85 -3.64
C VAL A 310 10.34 -3.84 -3.90
N VAL A 311 11.44 -3.40 -4.55
CA VAL A 311 12.61 -4.25 -4.79
C VAL A 311 13.27 -4.64 -3.47
N SER A 312 13.47 -3.69 -2.55
CA SER A 312 14.06 -3.97 -1.23
C SER A 312 13.18 -4.92 -0.41
N GLU A 313 11.86 -4.70 -0.38
CA GLU A 313 10.91 -5.62 0.28
C GLU A 313 10.95 -7.02 -0.36
N GLY A 314 11.08 -7.10 -1.69
CA GLY A 314 11.24 -8.37 -2.40
C GLY A 314 12.53 -9.11 -2.02
N VAL A 315 13.65 -8.41 -1.92
CA VAL A 315 14.93 -8.97 -1.46
C VAL A 315 14.82 -9.46 -0.01
N CYS A 316 14.23 -8.65 0.87
CA CYS A 316 13.99 -9.04 2.26
C CYS A 316 13.11 -10.30 2.35
N ALA A 317 12.01 -10.35 1.59
CA ALA A 317 11.08 -11.47 1.60
C ALA A 317 11.74 -12.78 1.10
N ASN A 318 12.59 -12.71 0.07
CA ASN A 318 13.36 -13.84 -0.43
C ASN A 318 14.37 -14.38 0.60
N ASN A 319 14.78 -13.56 1.55
CA ASN A 319 15.63 -13.93 2.68
C ASN A 319 14.84 -14.24 3.96
N GLY A 320 13.52 -14.42 3.87
CA GLY A 320 12.66 -14.75 5.03
C GLY A 320 12.37 -13.55 5.93
N ILE A 321 12.68 -12.33 5.53
CA ILE A 321 12.45 -11.10 6.30
C ILE A 321 11.19 -10.41 5.79
N LEU A 322 10.16 -10.31 6.63
CA LEU A 322 8.93 -9.61 6.31
C LEU A 322 9.01 -8.15 6.79
N VAL A 323 9.05 -7.22 5.84
CA VAL A 323 9.05 -5.78 6.13
C VAL A 323 7.62 -5.30 6.31
N LYS A 324 7.28 -4.78 7.49
CA LYS A 324 5.93 -4.28 7.79
C LYS A 324 5.71 -2.82 7.37
N LYS A 325 6.78 -2.01 7.31
CA LYS A 325 6.73 -0.58 6.95
C LYS A 325 7.98 -0.20 6.18
N SER A 326 7.81 0.58 5.12
CA SER A 326 8.93 1.10 4.31
C SER A 326 9.92 1.95 5.11
N GLU A 327 9.45 2.65 6.15
CA GLU A 327 10.27 3.44 7.08
C GLU A 327 11.35 2.59 7.78
N ILE A 328 11.07 1.32 8.02
CA ILE A 328 12.03 0.39 8.64
C ILE A 328 13.25 0.21 7.75
N LEU A 329 13.07 0.14 6.43
CA LEU A 329 14.17 0.00 5.47
C LEU A 329 15.08 1.22 5.47
N GLU A 330 14.50 2.44 5.57
CA GLU A 330 15.29 3.67 5.64
C GLU A 330 16.08 3.80 6.96
N ASN A 331 15.51 3.32 8.06
CA ASN A 331 16.13 3.43 9.38
C ASN A 331 17.03 2.24 9.72
N ALA A 332 16.99 1.14 8.96
CA ALA A 332 17.79 -0.06 9.23
C ALA A 332 19.31 0.24 9.27
N GLU A 333 19.78 1.13 8.39
CA GLU A 333 21.18 1.58 8.36
C GLU A 333 21.64 2.26 9.68
N LYS A 334 20.69 2.93 10.38
CA LYS A 334 20.98 3.69 11.62
C LYS A 334 20.88 2.83 12.86
N THR A 335 20.65 1.52 12.72
CA THR A 335 20.48 0.61 13.87
C THR A 335 21.80 0.45 14.62
N THR A 336 21.81 0.82 15.89
CA THR A 336 22.97 0.68 16.81
C THR A 336 22.78 -0.42 17.84
N THR A 337 21.52 -0.82 18.08
CA THR A 337 21.16 -1.82 19.10
C THR A 337 20.12 -2.76 18.53
N VAL A 338 20.33 -4.07 18.76
CA VAL A 338 19.40 -5.12 18.36
C VAL A 338 18.89 -5.83 19.62
N VAL A 339 17.57 -5.88 19.77
CA VAL A 339 16.90 -6.58 20.86
C VAL A 339 16.21 -7.81 20.30
N PHE A 340 16.53 -8.98 20.82
CA PHE A 340 15.95 -10.25 20.39
C PHE A 340 14.84 -10.66 21.36
N ASP A 341 13.68 -11.02 20.80
CA ASP A 341 12.64 -11.71 21.55
C ASP A 341 13.08 -13.16 21.86
N LYS A 342 12.65 -13.69 23.01
CA LYS A 342 13.03 -15.05 23.43
C LYS A 342 12.25 -16.09 22.65
N THR A 343 10.91 -16.01 22.68
CA THR A 343 10.03 -17.08 22.23
C THR A 343 9.76 -17.01 20.74
N GLY A 344 10.08 -18.07 20.01
CA GLY A 344 9.92 -18.11 18.54
C GLY A 344 11.01 -17.37 17.76
N THR A 345 11.93 -16.63 18.44
CA THR A 345 13.08 -15.95 17.83
C THR A 345 14.39 -16.62 18.26
N LEU A 346 14.73 -16.62 19.56
CA LEU A 346 15.89 -17.33 20.10
C LEU A 346 15.57 -18.80 20.38
N THR A 347 14.32 -19.14 20.55
CA THR A 347 13.82 -20.51 20.77
C THR A 347 12.81 -20.89 19.71
N TYR A 348 12.57 -22.18 19.54
CA TYR A 348 11.59 -22.68 18.56
C TYR A 348 10.13 -22.47 18.98
N GLY A 349 9.85 -21.94 20.19
CA GLY A 349 8.49 -21.79 20.71
C GLY A 349 7.73 -23.14 20.89
N LYS A 350 8.43 -24.26 20.83
CA LYS A 350 7.87 -25.61 21.02
C LYS A 350 8.69 -26.35 22.06
N LEU A 351 8.04 -26.81 23.12
CA LEU A 351 8.67 -27.61 24.13
C LEU A 351 9.07 -28.97 23.56
N LYS A 352 10.31 -29.37 23.78
CA LYS A 352 10.85 -30.70 23.47
C LYS A 352 11.51 -31.27 24.70
N ILE A 353 11.38 -32.59 24.88
CA ILE A 353 12.13 -33.28 25.92
C ILE A 353 13.59 -33.31 25.48
N ALA A 354 14.46 -32.61 26.21
CA ALA A 354 15.89 -32.58 25.92
C ALA A 354 16.61 -33.82 26.50
N GLN A 355 16.21 -34.28 27.69
CA GLN A 355 16.82 -35.43 28.36
C GLN A 355 15.83 -36.05 29.34
N ILE A 356 15.82 -37.39 29.41
CA ILE A 356 15.13 -38.16 30.44
C ILE A 356 16.21 -38.76 31.33
N ILE A 357 16.25 -38.32 32.58
CA ILE A 357 17.17 -38.88 33.60
C ILE A 357 16.36 -39.80 34.50
N ASN A 358 16.66 -41.06 34.43
CA ASN A 358 15.99 -42.10 35.23
C ASN A 358 16.82 -42.38 36.49
N TYR A 359 16.37 -41.89 37.62
CA TYR A 359 17.04 -42.09 38.93
C TYR A 359 16.61 -43.41 39.64
N LEU A 360 15.63 -44.12 39.07
CA LEU A 360 15.12 -45.36 39.65
C LEU A 360 15.56 -46.56 38.81
N SER A 361 16.04 -47.59 39.49
CA SER A 361 16.35 -48.89 38.89
C SER A 361 15.04 -49.51 38.37
N LEU A 362 15.14 -50.27 37.28
CA LEU A 362 14.01 -50.95 36.59
C LEU A 362 13.10 -51.78 37.47
N ILE A 363 13.47 -52.03 38.74
CA ILE A 363 12.73 -52.86 39.72
C ILE A 363 11.55 -52.10 40.35
N HIS A 364 11.47 -50.76 40.18
CA HIS A 364 10.45 -49.90 40.83
C HIS A 364 9.45 -49.27 39.87
N ILE A 365 9.28 -49.78 38.66
CA ILE A 365 8.33 -49.27 37.69
C ILE A 365 6.95 -49.95 37.94
N SER A 366 6.31 -49.63 39.04
CA SER A 366 4.90 -49.96 39.29
C SER A 366 3.98 -48.74 39.41
N GLU A 367 4.53 -47.51 39.32
CA GLU A 367 3.73 -46.28 39.33
C GLU A 367 4.06 -45.37 38.12
N PRO A 368 3.07 -44.63 37.57
CA PRO A 368 3.29 -43.78 36.44
C PRO A 368 4.28 -42.65 36.79
N THR A 369 5.42 -42.66 36.13
CA THR A 369 6.51 -41.70 36.30
C THR A 369 6.02 -40.28 36.01
N ARG A 370 6.04 -39.38 36.98
CA ARG A 370 5.85 -37.93 36.73
C ARG A 370 7.05 -37.41 35.95
N LEU A 371 6.81 -37.12 34.67
CA LEU A 371 7.75 -36.41 33.82
C LEU A 371 7.94 -34.97 34.33
N ARG A 372 9.12 -34.62 34.84
CA ARG A 372 9.51 -33.24 35.05
C ARG A 372 10.10 -32.71 33.74
N CYS A 373 9.35 -31.84 33.07
CA CYS A 373 9.88 -31.06 31.97
C CYS A 373 10.72 -29.90 32.56
N ILE A 374 11.97 -29.84 32.21
CA ILE A 374 12.85 -28.69 32.45
C ILE A 374 12.90 -27.91 31.13
N SER A 375 12.40 -26.68 31.12
CA SER A 375 12.42 -25.78 29.98
C SER A 375 13.78 -25.09 29.83
#